data_f993c051c01b8064937069afc209bfd4
#
_entry.id   f993c051c01b8064937069afc209bfd4
#
_cell.length_a   1.000
_cell.length_b   1.000
_cell.length_c   1.000
_cell.angle_alpha   90.00
_cell.angle_beta   90.00
_cell.angle_gamma   90.00
#
_symmetry.space_group_name_H-M   'P 1'
#
loop_
_entity.id
_entity.type
_entity.pdbx_description
1 polymer ?
#
loop_
_entity_poly.entity_id
_entity_poly.type
_entity_poly.pdbx_seq_one_letter_code
_entity_poly.pdbx_strand_id
1 'polypeptide(L)'
;HVATGRIGSAMTTNADGMFSFPSTGIYEIDFTVQVFDGDESRYINAWILWSTGGAVAGNFGNGAVATGSIHNDDSLAYSTVTSSFVFDVTNTSTHYIRFYAQSEYEVTLNGVAHANGLRTFAKFKKLGET
;
A
#
# COMPACT_ATOMS: atom_id res chain seq x y z
N HIS A 1 -16.02 -0.94 -2.65
CA HIS A 1 -16.28 0.47 -2.94
C HIS A 1 -15.82 0.79 -4.34
N VAL A 2 -16.73 1.15 -5.21
CA VAL A 2 -16.37 1.66 -6.56
C VAL A 2 -15.74 3.03 -6.33
N ALA A 3 -14.46 3.13 -6.56
CA ALA A 3 -13.72 4.36 -6.35
C ALA A 3 -14.27 5.47 -7.25
N THR A 4 -14.91 6.43 -6.67
CA THR A 4 -15.30 7.70 -7.30
C THR A 4 -14.08 8.55 -7.72
N GLY A 5 -12.86 8.05 -7.55
CA GLY A 5 -11.61 8.74 -7.85
C GLY A 5 -10.70 8.05 -8.87
N ARG A 6 -11.22 7.15 -9.71
CA ARG A 6 -10.41 6.50 -10.74
C ARG A 6 -10.45 7.29 -12.07
N ILE A 7 -9.26 7.62 -12.56
CA ILE A 7 -9.07 8.17 -13.91
C ILE A 7 -8.22 7.17 -14.69
N GLY A 8 -8.68 6.71 -15.85
CA GLY A 8 -7.99 5.75 -16.69
C GLY A 8 -8.24 4.29 -16.34
N SER A 9 -7.37 3.40 -16.84
CA SER A 9 -7.45 1.95 -16.64
C SER A 9 -7.08 1.55 -15.21
N ALA A 10 -7.78 0.55 -14.67
CA ALA A 10 -7.54 0.07 -13.32
C ALA A 10 -6.29 -0.81 -13.22
N MET A 11 -5.63 -0.79 -12.06
CA MET A 11 -4.75 -1.86 -11.62
C MET A 11 -5.55 -3.16 -11.46
N THR A 12 -4.95 -4.29 -11.75
CA THR A 12 -5.54 -5.60 -11.53
C THR A 12 -4.83 -6.30 -10.38
N THR A 13 -5.57 -6.97 -9.50
CA THR A 13 -5.02 -7.76 -8.40
C THR A 13 -5.24 -9.24 -8.65
N ASN A 14 -4.27 -10.07 -8.26
CA ASN A 14 -4.46 -11.52 -8.14
C ASN A 14 -4.95 -11.90 -6.72
N ALA A 15 -5.17 -13.21 -6.51
CA ALA A 15 -5.63 -13.74 -5.21
C ALA A 15 -4.65 -13.51 -4.06
N ASP A 16 -3.35 -13.32 -4.36
CA ASP A 16 -2.29 -13.10 -3.38
C ASP A 16 -2.04 -11.61 -3.08
N GLY A 17 -2.91 -10.72 -3.58
CA GLY A 17 -2.81 -9.27 -3.37
C GLY A 17 -1.67 -8.60 -4.12
N MET A 18 -1.22 -9.19 -5.22
CA MET A 18 -0.21 -8.61 -6.10
C MET A 18 -0.89 -7.80 -7.20
N PHE A 19 -0.46 -6.55 -7.38
CA PHE A 19 -1.02 -5.61 -8.35
C PHE A 19 -0.21 -5.60 -9.63
N SER A 20 -0.87 -5.80 -10.78
CA SER A 20 -0.32 -5.62 -12.12
C SER A 20 -0.75 -4.28 -12.72
N PHE A 21 0.09 -3.76 -13.61
CA PHE A 21 -0.11 -2.46 -14.24
C PHE A 21 -0.86 -2.57 -15.57
N PRO A 22 -1.76 -1.60 -15.88
CA PRO A 22 -2.53 -1.61 -17.12
C PRO A 22 -1.70 -1.23 -18.36
N SER A 23 -0.55 -0.59 -18.17
CA SER A 23 0.38 -0.19 -19.24
C SER A 23 1.78 -0.02 -18.69
N THR A 24 2.78 -0.01 -19.57
CA THR A 24 4.15 0.43 -19.23
C THR A 24 4.18 1.91 -18.91
N GLY A 25 5.21 2.36 -18.19
CA GLY A 25 5.39 3.75 -17.80
C GLY A 25 5.96 3.92 -16.40
N ILE A 26 6.24 5.16 -16.04
CA ILE A 26 6.72 5.54 -14.71
C ILE A 26 5.52 5.83 -13.83
N TYR A 27 5.44 5.14 -12.68
CA TYR A 27 4.34 5.26 -11.72
C TYR A 27 4.82 5.77 -10.38
N GLU A 28 4.11 6.74 -9.83
CA GLU A 28 4.15 7.10 -8.42
C GLU A 28 3.10 6.27 -7.68
N ILE A 29 3.53 5.64 -6.59
CA ILE A 29 2.72 4.73 -5.81
C ILE A 29 2.77 5.17 -4.36
N ASP A 30 1.61 5.48 -3.78
CA ASP A 30 1.48 5.80 -2.37
C ASP A 30 0.68 4.69 -1.68
N PHE A 31 1.15 4.26 -0.52
CA PHE A 31 0.43 3.33 0.34
C PHE A 31 0.21 3.96 1.70
N THR A 32 -1.05 4.23 2.02
CA THR A 32 -1.47 4.78 3.32
C THR A 32 -2.14 3.69 4.14
N VAL A 33 -1.64 3.51 5.35
CA VAL A 33 -2.18 2.60 6.35
C VAL A 33 -2.66 3.41 7.53
N GLN A 34 -3.91 3.25 7.91
CA GLN A 34 -4.42 3.72 9.18
C GLN A 34 -4.74 2.53 10.08
N VAL A 35 -4.20 2.55 11.26
CA VAL A 35 -4.47 1.56 12.30
C VAL A 35 -5.01 2.24 13.55
N PHE A 36 -5.67 1.45 14.39
CA PHE A 36 -6.07 1.87 15.73
C PHE A 36 -5.91 0.72 16.71
N ASP A 37 -5.59 1.05 17.93
CA ASP A 37 -5.50 0.10 19.03
C ASP A 37 -5.76 0.80 20.37
N GLY A 38 -6.11 -0.02 21.38
CA GLY A 38 -6.15 0.33 22.78
C GLY A 38 -4.80 0.15 23.49
N ASP A 39 -3.82 -0.48 22.83
CA ASP A 39 -2.49 -0.76 23.38
C ASP A 39 -1.41 0.05 22.62
N GLU A 40 -0.23 0.16 23.26
CA GLU A 40 0.93 0.81 22.66
C GLU A 40 1.61 -0.09 21.63
N SER A 41 1.99 0.47 20.49
CA SER A 41 2.84 -0.20 19.51
C SER A 41 4.00 0.71 19.09
N ARG A 42 5.25 0.26 19.34
CA ARG A 42 6.47 1.05 19.05
C ARG A 42 6.67 1.30 17.57
N TYR A 43 6.19 0.38 16.72
CA TYR A 43 6.25 0.60 15.29
C TYR A 43 5.02 0.07 14.56
N ILE A 44 4.67 0.80 13.52
CA ILE A 44 3.73 0.43 12.46
C ILE A 44 4.41 0.75 11.16
N ASN A 45 4.63 -0.25 10.33
CA ASN A 45 5.31 -0.11 9.05
C ASN A 45 4.32 -0.26 7.90
N ALA A 46 4.39 0.65 6.94
CA ALA A 46 3.72 0.55 5.64
C ALA A 46 4.79 0.27 4.57
N TRP A 47 4.82 -0.95 4.03
CA TRP A 47 5.78 -1.40 3.03
C TRP A 47 5.19 -1.39 1.64
N ILE A 48 5.95 -0.89 0.66
CA ILE A 48 5.73 -1.12 -0.76
C ILE A 48 6.81 -2.07 -1.25
N LEU A 49 6.40 -3.22 -1.77
CA LEU A 49 7.28 -4.24 -2.32
C LEU A 49 7.10 -4.28 -3.84
N TRP A 50 8.18 -4.51 -4.57
CA TRP A 50 8.18 -4.55 -6.03
C TRP A 50 8.81 -5.82 -6.58
N SER A 51 8.39 -6.23 -7.78
CA SER A 51 8.98 -7.34 -8.54
C SER A 51 9.08 -6.98 -10.02
N THR A 52 10.17 -7.39 -10.66
CA THR A 52 10.33 -7.44 -12.13
C THR A 52 10.41 -8.87 -12.65
N GLY A 53 10.29 -9.85 -11.77
CA GLY A 53 10.40 -11.29 -12.02
C GLY A 53 9.06 -12.04 -11.98
N GLY A 54 7.95 -11.36 -12.16
CA GLY A 54 6.60 -11.95 -12.15
C GLY A 54 5.95 -12.01 -10.77
N ALA A 55 4.74 -12.56 -10.74
CA ALA A 55 3.89 -12.66 -9.54
C ALA A 55 4.28 -13.86 -8.66
N VAL A 56 5.53 -13.94 -8.25
CA VAL A 56 6.04 -15.00 -7.36
C VAL A 56 6.46 -14.38 -6.04
N ALA A 57 5.93 -14.87 -4.92
CA ALA A 57 6.13 -14.29 -3.59
C ALA A 57 7.60 -14.05 -3.21
N GLY A 58 8.51 -14.95 -3.62
CA GLY A 58 9.96 -14.83 -3.36
C GLY A 58 10.71 -13.83 -4.23
N ASN A 59 10.06 -13.24 -5.24
CA ASN A 59 10.72 -12.33 -6.19
C ASN A 59 10.54 -10.84 -5.81
N PHE A 60 9.90 -10.55 -4.68
CA PHE A 60 9.66 -9.18 -4.25
C PHE A 60 10.81 -8.62 -3.44
N GLY A 61 11.32 -7.47 -3.88
CA GLY A 61 12.25 -6.63 -3.15
C GLY A 61 11.55 -5.49 -2.42
N ASN A 62 12.25 -4.88 -1.47
CA ASN A 62 11.76 -3.73 -0.72
C ASN A 62 11.91 -2.47 -1.59
N GLY A 63 10.81 -1.77 -1.85
CA GLY A 63 10.79 -0.49 -2.56
C GLY A 63 10.81 0.68 -1.59
N ALA A 64 9.83 0.76 -0.70
CA ALA A 64 9.72 1.81 0.30
C ALA A 64 9.13 1.29 1.59
N VAL A 65 9.47 1.95 2.69
CA VAL A 65 8.83 1.76 4.00
C VAL A 65 8.69 3.09 4.70
N ALA A 66 7.55 3.29 5.34
CA ALA A 66 7.37 4.36 6.31
C ALA A 66 6.98 3.76 7.65
N THR A 67 7.45 4.35 8.73
CA THR A 67 7.25 3.88 10.10
C THR A 67 6.55 4.94 10.93
N GLY A 68 5.54 4.53 11.65
CA GLY A 68 4.87 5.31 12.70
C GLY A 68 4.79 4.50 13.99
N SER A 69 4.12 5.06 15.01
CA SER A 69 3.87 4.40 16.29
C SER A 69 2.50 4.76 16.81
N ILE A 70 1.98 3.96 17.73
CA ILE A 70 0.82 4.27 18.56
C ILE A 70 1.29 4.48 19.98
N HIS A 71 0.96 5.64 20.55
CA HIS A 71 1.04 5.89 21.98
C HIS A 71 -0.37 5.90 22.55
N ASN A 72 -0.58 5.15 23.60
CA ASN A 72 -1.87 5.02 24.25
C ASN A 72 -1.86 5.63 25.66
N ASP A 73 -2.91 6.41 25.94
CA ASP A 73 -3.22 7.04 27.21
C ASP A 73 -4.60 6.53 27.71
N ASP A 74 -4.72 5.20 27.91
CA ASP A 74 -5.93 4.54 28.38
C ASP A 74 -7.18 4.63 27.46
N SER A 75 -7.01 4.96 26.19
CA SER A 75 -8.10 5.01 25.20
C SER A 75 -7.62 4.62 23.80
N LEU A 76 -8.57 4.38 22.87
CA LEU A 76 -8.23 4.07 21.48
C LEU A 76 -7.42 5.20 20.85
N ALA A 77 -6.24 4.86 20.37
CA ALA A 77 -5.37 5.75 19.60
C ALA A 77 -5.31 5.33 18.14
N TYR A 78 -5.10 6.31 17.25
CA TYR A 78 -5.02 6.11 15.81
C TYR A 78 -3.64 6.54 15.32
N SER A 79 -3.09 5.78 14.38
CA SER A 79 -1.88 6.17 13.67
C SER A 79 -2.08 6.01 12.16
N THR A 80 -1.56 6.96 11.40
CA THR A 80 -1.61 6.93 9.94
C THR A 80 -0.19 7.05 9.40
N VAL A 81 0.19 6.10 8.53
CA VAL A 81 1.53 6.01 7.95
C VAL A 81 1.39 5.93 6.43
N THR A 82 2.16 6.74 5.71
CA THR A 82 2.19 6.72 4.24
C THR A 82 3.61 6.51 3.75
N SER A 83 3.80 5.49 2.92
CA SER A 83 5.03 5.27 2.14
C SER A 83 4.80 5.62 0.68
N SER A 84 5.84 6.07 -0.01
CA SER A 84 5.81 6.45 -1.42
C SER A 84 6.97 5.81 -2.17
N PHE A 85 6.71 5.36 -3.39
CA PHE A 85 7.68 4.71 -4.27
C PHE A 85 7.45 5.10 -5.72
N VAL A 86 8.54 5.34 -6.46
CA VAL A 86 8.48 5.54 -7.91
C VAL A 86 9.00 4.28 -8.59
N PHE A 87 8.20 3.73 -9.51
CA PHE A 87 8.48 2.47 -10.17
C PHE A 87 8.36 2.61 -11.69
N ASP A 88 9.44 2.24 -12.40
CA ASP A 88 9.45 2.18 -13.86
C ASP A 88 8.98 0.80 -14.33
N VAL A 89 7.80 0.78 -14.94
CA VAL A 89 7.15 -0.44 -15.44
C VAL A 89 7.47 -0.61 -16.91
N THR A 90 8.49 -1.38 -17.21
CA THR A 90 8.91 -1.68 -18.60
C THR A 90 8.20 -2.90 -19.18
N ASN A 91 7.59 -3.75 -18.36
CA ASN A 91 6.88 -4.94 -18.80
C ASN A 91 5.72 -5.28 -17.83
N THR A 92 4.48 -5.14 -18.30
CA THR A 92 3.27 -5.38 -17.50
C THR A 92 3.05 -6.84 -17.11
N SER A 93 3.70 -7.80 -17.78
CA SER A 93 3.60 -9.23 -17.47
C SER A 93 4.51 -9.69 -16.35
N THR A 94 5.54 -8.90 -16.01
CA THR A 94 6.55 -9.26 -15.01
C THR A 94 6.69 -8.27 -13.87
N HIS A 95 6.20 -7.02 -14.05
CA HIS A 95 6.29 -5.96 -13.05
C HIS A 95 5.05 -5.92 -12.17
N TYR A 96 5.26 -6.11 -10.87
CA TYR A 96 4.20 -6.18 -9.86
C TYR A 96 4.55 -5.36 -8.63
N ILE A 97 3.51 -4.89 -7.95
CA ILE A 97 3.59 -4.25 -6.62
C ILE A 97 2.78 -5.09 -5.64
N ARG A 98 3.28 -5.14 -4.41
CA ARG A 98 2.59 -5.73 -3.26
C ARG A 98 2.72 -4.78 -2.07
N PHE A 99 1.67 -4.72 -1.26
CA PHE A 99 1.65 -3.94 -0.03
C PHE A 99 1.70 -4.85 1.18
N TYR A 100 2.41 -4.40 2.20
CA TYR A 100 2.53 -5.11 3.46
C TYR A 100 2.49 -4.12 4.62
N ALA A 101 1.61 -4.36 5.58
CA ALA A 101 1.55 -3.65 6.84
C ALA A 101 2.09 -4.54 7.95
N GLN A 102 2.90 -3.98 8.83
CA GLN A 102 3.52 -4.68 9.96
C GLN A 102 3.43 -3.82 11.21
N SER A 103 3.17 -4.43 12.35
CA SER A 103 3.20 -3.81 13.66
C SER A 103 3.94 -4.70 14.65
N GLU A 104 4.35 -4.14 15.79
CA GLU A 104 4.97 -4.91 16.87
C GLU A 104 3.98 -5.85 17.54
N TYR A 105 2.82 -5.33 17.84
CA TYR A 105 1.70 -6.07 18.42
C TYR A 105 0.52 -6.11 17.46
N GLU A 106 -0.47 -6.94 17.77
CA GLU A 106 -1.71 -6.99 17.01
C GLU A 106 -2.41 -5.63 17.07
N VAL A 107 -2.70 -5.05 15.92
CA VAL A 107 -3.43 -3.78 15.77
C VAL A 107 -4.60 -3.98 14.82
N THR A 108 -5.63 -3.18 14.96
CA THR A 108 -6.75 -3.22 14.02
C THR A 108 -6.47 -2.30 12.83
N LEU A 109 -6.44 -2.89 11.64
CA LEU A 109 -6.32 -2.16 10.38
C LEU A 109 -7.65 -1.50 10.04
N ASN A 110 -7.66 -0.19 9.92
CA ASN A 110 -8.84 0.58 9.58
C ASN A 110 -9.02 0.63 8.06
N GLY A 111 -9.45 -0.51 7.48
CA GLY A 111 -9.48 -0.71 6.02
C GLY A 111 -10.83 -0.52 5.35
N VAL A 112 -11.89 -0.35 6.13
CA VAL A 112 -13.24 -0.29 5.57
C VAL A 112 -13.53 1.09 5.01
N ALA A 113 -14.15 1.14 3.83
CA ALA A 113 -14.77 2.35 3.30
C ALA A 113 -15.78 2.89 4.33
N HIS A 114 -15.34 3.83 5.12
CA HIS A 114 -16.23 4.59 5.98
C HIS A 114 -17.05 5.55 5.12
N ALA A 115 -18.25 5.90 5.54
CA ALA A 115 -19.09 6.87 4.83
C ALA A 115 -18.38 8.20 4.53
N ASN A 116 -17.29 8.49 5.22
CA ASN A 116 -16.50 9.72 5.15
C ASN A 116 -15.12 9.58 4.44
N GLY A 117 -14.87 8.48 3.71
CA GLY A 117 -13.67 8.34 2.89
C GLY A 117 -12.81 7.10 3.16
N LEU A 118 -11.73 6.99 2.40
CA LEU A 118 -10.76 5.91 2.49
C LEU A 118 -9.77 6.20 3.62
N ARG A 119 -9.48 5.20 4.46
CA ARG A 119 -8.54 5.30 5.58
C ARG A 119 -7.25 4.52 5.33
N THR A 120 -7.38 3.26 4.86
CA THR A 120 -6.25 2.50 4.35
C THR A 120 -6.46 2.30 2.85
N PHE A 121 -5.50 2.76 2.04
CA PHE A 121 -5.63 2.72 0.59
C PHE A 121 -4.27 2.76 -0.10
N ALA A 122 -4.25 2.32 -1.36
CA ALA A 122 -3.13 2.56 -2.26
C ALA A 122 -3.58 3.48 -3.41
N LYS A 123 -2.70 4.41 -3.79
CA LYS A 123 -2.87 5.29 -4.93
C LYS A 123 -1.77 5.00 -5.96
N PHE A 124 -2.17 4.88 -7.21
CA PHE A 124 -1.27 4.74 -8.35
C PHE A 124 -1.49 5.91 -9.29
N LYS A 125 -0.42 6.58 -9.67
CA LYS A 125 -0.44 7.70 -10.61
C LYS A 125 0.63 7.48 -11.67
N LYS A 126 0.22 7.34 -12.94
CA LYS A 126 1.17 7.32 -14.06
C LYS A 126 1.73 8.73 -14.26
N LEU A 127 3.05 8.86 -14.20
CA LEU A 127 3.76 10.14 -14.39
C LEU A 127 4.13 10.37 -15.84
N GLY A 128 4.43 9.29 -16.58
CA GLY A 128 4.88 9.37 -17.96
C GLY A 128 5.15 8.00 -18.57
N GLU A 129 5.68 8.01 -19.76
CA GLU A 129 6.18 6.81 -20.44
C GLU A 129 7.58 6.43 -19.92
N THR A 130 7.94 5.16 -20.12
CA THR A 130 9.30 4.64 -19.81
C THR A 130 10.32 5.22 -20.76
#